data_2f0a9529173a4f2b4cd0190035465f95
#
_entry.id   2f0a9529173a4f2b4cd0190035465f95
#
_cell.length_a   1.000
_cell.length_b   1.000
_cell.length_c   1.000
_cell.angle_alpha   90.00
_cell.angle_beta   90.00
_cell.angle_gamma   90.00
#
_symmetry.space_group_name_H-M   'P 1'
#
loop_
_entity.id
_entity.type
_entity.pdbx_description
1 polymer ?
#
loop_
_entity_poly.entity_id
_entity_poly.type
_entity_poly.pdbx_seq_one_letter_code
_entity_poly.pdbx_strand_id
1 'polypeptide(L)'
;MCIRDSAIAFLVDAAALASQQAVFKVCSYGPYRRILKRIITEEGFHMRFGEERMLRIAEGTDFQREMFQQSIDDWWWPSLQLFGPDSRPDDVLLRWHIKSERNEVLRFQWVQKFVPLLHDYGFTVPDPGLTFDSEEGHWISGPIDWTPLEPVSYTHLTLPTILLV
;
A
#
# COMPACT_ATOMS: atom_id res chain seq x y z
N MET A 1 4.71 -9.86 -18.62
CA MET A 1 4.05 -9.51 -17.35
C MET A 1 2.55 -9.64 -17.54
N CYS A 2 1.85 -10.34 -16.66
CA CYS A 2 0.41 -10.60 -16.80
C CYS A 2 -0.41 -9.43 -16.21
N ILE A 3 -1.73 -9.44 -16.42
CA ILE A 3 -2.66 -8.41 -15.92
C ILE A 3 -2.59 -8.34 -14.38
N ARG A 4 -2.51 -9.49 -13.72
CA ARG A 4 -2.37 -9.59 -12.26
C ARG A 4 -1.12 -8.87 -11.74
N ASP A 5 0.04 -9.08 -12.38
CA ASP A 5 1.29 -8.41 -11.99
C ASP A 5 1.16 -6.89 -12.14
N SER A 6 0.37 -6.43 -13.11
CA SER A 6 0.11 -4.99 -13.31
C SER A 6 -0.70 -4.39 -12.16
N ALA A 7 -1.68 -5.13 -11.61
CA ALA A 7 -2.46 -4.70 -10.45
C ALA A 7 -1.60 -4.69 -9.18
N ILE A 8 -0.71 -5.68 -8.99
CA ILE A 8 0.24 -5.70 -7.88
C ILE A 8 1.15 -4.48 -7.95
N ALA A 9 1.78 -4.21 -9.11
CA ALA A 9 2.64 -3.05 -9.29
C ALA A 9 1.90 -1.71 -9.07
N PHE A 10 0.62 -1.65 -9.45
CA PHE A 10 -0.19 -0.46 -9.29
C PHE A 10 -0.64 -0.21 -7.84
N LEU A 11 -1.07 -1.25 -7.11
CA LEU A 11 -1.64 -1.14 -5.77
C LEU A 11 -0.62 -1.40 -4.66
N VAL A 12 0.05 -2.57 -4.71
CA VAL A 12 0.93 -3.05 -3.64
C VAL A 12 2.23 -2.26 -3.60
N ASP A 13 2.90 -2.09 -4.76
CA ASP A 13 4.15 -1.35 -4.83
C ASP A 13 3.93 0.14 -4.50
N ALA A 14 2.75 0.69 -4.84
CA ALA A 14 2.39 2.05 -4.45
C ALA A 14 2.20 2.20 -2.93
N ALA A 15 1.62 1.22 -2.24
CA ALA A 15 1.49 1.22 -0.78
C ALA A 15 2.86 1.08 -0.10
N ALA A 16 3.70 0.18 -0.61
CA ALA A 16 5.09 0.01 -0.18
C ALA A 16 5.89 1.31 -0.36
N LEU A 17 5.77 1.94 -1.54
CA LEU A 17 6.42 3.21 -1.85
C LEU A 17 6.03 4.33 -0.88
N ALA A 18 4.74 4.48 -0.56
CA ALA A 18 4.26 5.47 0.40
C ALA A 18 4.89 5.28 1.78
N SER A 19 4.94 4.03 2.27
CA SER A 19 5.56 3.67 3.54
C SER A 19 7.07 3.92 3.54
N GLN A 20 7.78 3.56 2.47
CA GLN A 20 9.23 3.76 2.33
C GLN A 20 9.59 5.25 2.25
N GLN A 21 8.78 6.06 1.56
CA GLN A 21 8.96 7.51 1.50
C GLN A 21 8.79 8.18 2.88
N ALA A 22 7.85 7.71 3.70
CA ALA A 22 7.66 8.20 5.05
C ALA A 22 8.89 7.93 5.94
N VAL A 23 9.55 6.79 5.76
CA VAL A 23 10.81 6.48 6.44
C VAL A 23 11.96 7.31 5.88
N PHE A 24 12.08 7.42 4.56
CA PHE A 24 13.17 8.14 3.90
C PHE A 24 13.23 9.62 4.29
N LYS A 25 12.08 10.26 4.50
CA LYS A 25 11.99 11.70 4.84
C LYS A 25 12.78 12.04 6.12
N VAL A 26 12.74 11.18 7.13
CA VAL A 26 13.23 11.49 8.48
C VAL A 26 14.36 10.58 8.97
N CYS A 27 14.58 9.43 8.34
CA CYS A 27 15.58 8.46 8.79
C CYS A 27 16.98 9.07 8.78
N SER A 28 17.61 9.14 9.95
CA SER A 28 18.99 9.65 10.14
C SER A 28 20.06 8.58 9.94
N TYR A 29 19.70 7.27 9.91
CA TYR A 29 20.66 6.19 9.69
C TYR A 29 21.09 6.13 8.23
N GLY A 30 22.27 6.69 7.95
CA GLY A 30 22.78 6.90 6.60
C GLY A 30 22.82 5.67 5.70
N PRO A 31 23.30 4.48 6.16
CA PRO A 31 23.31 3.27 5.33
C PRO A 31 21.91 2.89 4.84
N TYR A 32 20.92 2.87 5.72
CA TYR A 32 19.53 2.54 5.38
C TYR A 32 18.90 3.57 4.45
N ARG A 33 19.14 4.87 4.72
CA ARG A 33 18.64 5.95 3.85
C ARG A 33 19.18 5.84 2.42
N ARG A 34 20.44 5.41 2.23
CA ARG A 34 21.00 5.20 0.89
C ARG A 34 20.32 4.04 0.15
N ILE A 35 20.01 2.94 0.86
CA ILE A 35 19.29 1.80 0.30
C ILE A 35 17.86 2.22 -0.06
N LEU A 36 17.16 2.90 0.85
CA LEU A 36 15.80 3.40 0.61
C LEU A 36 15.70 4.30 -0.62
N LYS A 37 16.69 5.18 -0.83
CA LYS A 37 16.72 6.04 -2.02
C LYS A 37 16.69 5.22 -3.31
N ARG A 38 17.44 4.12 -3.36
CA ARG A 38 17.48 3.23 -4.51
C ARG A 38 16.14 2.50 -4.67
N ILE A 39 15.62 1.89 -3.60
CA ILE A 39 14.37 1.17 -3.60
C ILE A 39 13.22 2.09 -4.05
N ILE A 40 13.10 3.29 -3.49
CA ILE A 40 12.06 4.27 -3.84
C ILE A 40 12.13 4.63 -5.34
N THR A 41 13.32 4.69 -5.92
CA THR A 41 13.47 4.94 -7.36
C THR A 41 12.95 3.76 -8.18
N GLU A 42 13.32 2.53 -7.80
CA GLU A 42 12.89 1.30 -8.47
C GLU A 42 11.37 1.10 -8.35
N GLU A 43 10.81 1.23 -7.15
CA GLU A 43 9.36 1.13 -6.91
C GLU A 43 8.56 2.23 -7.63
N GLY A 44 9.13 3.43 -7.75
CA GLY A 44 8.53 4.51 -8.54
C GLY A 44 8.38 4.17 -10.03
N PHE A 45 9.30 3.37 -10.59
CA PHE A 45 9.16 2.83 -11.95
C PHE A 45 8.10 1.75 -12.04
N HIS A 46 8.06 0.82 -11.06
CA HIS A 46 7.04 -0.23 -11.01
C HIS A 46 5.62 0.37 -10.93
N MET A 47 5.42 1.34 -10.05
CA MET A 47 4.14 2.02 -9.89
C MET A 47 3.70 2.71 -11.19
N ARG A 48 4.58 3.47 -11.86
CA ARG A 48 4.25 4.10 -13.14
C ARG A 48 3.90 3.08 -14.21
N PHE A 49 4.66 2.00 -14.26
CA PHE A 49 4.38 0.92 -15.20
C PHE A 49 3.02 0.27 -14.91
N GLY A 50 2.68 0.03 -13.64
CA GLY A 50 1.37 -0.47 -13.23
C GLY A 50 0.24 0.48 -13.65
N GLU A 51 0.41 1.79 -13.44
CA GLU A 51 -0.53 2.83 -13.84
C GLU A 51 -0.75 2.87 -15.37
N GLU A 52 0.33 2.89 -16.15
CA GLU A 52 0.23 2.86 -17.62
C GLU A 52 -0.46 1.59 -18.13
N ARG A 53 -0.25 0.45 -17.47
CA ARG A 53 -0.91 -0.80 -17.82
C ARG A 53 -2.40 -0.76 -17.46
N MET A 54 -2.74 -0.24 -16.28
CA MET A 54 -4.12 -0.06 -15.87
C MET A 54 -4.88 0.80 -16.87
N LEU A 55 -4.30 1.92 -17.33
CA LEU A 55 -4.88 2.78 -18.35
C LEU A 55 -5.19 2.02 -19.64
N ARG A 56 -4.22 1.27 -20.15
CA ARG A 56 -4.39 0.48 -21.39
C ARG A 56 -5.43 -0.63 -21.23
N ILE A 57 -5.54 -1.25 -20.04
CA ILE A 57 -6.52 -2.28 -19.74
C ILE A 57 -7.92 -1.65 -19.63
N ALA A 58 -8.03 -0.46 -19.06
CA ALA A 58 -9.29 0.28 -18.96
C ALA A 58 -9.89 0.60 -20.35
N GLU A 59 -9.04 0.83 -21.35
CA GLU A 59 -9.41 1.03 -22.76
C GLU A 59 -9.49 -0.28 -23.56
N GLY A 60 -9.20 -1.41 -22.92
CA GLY A 60 -9.11 -2.72 -23.56
C GLY A 60 -10.46 -3.43 -23.72
N THR A 61 -10.40 -4.75 -23.92
CA THR A 61 -11.59 -5.61 -24.01
C THR A 61 -12.25 -5.82 -22.65
N ASP A 62 -13.54 -6.16 -22.65
CA ASP A 62 -14.28 -6.48 -21.42
C ASP A 62 -13.58 -7.59 -20.61
N PHE A 63 -13.08 -8.62 -21.30
CA PHE A 63 -12.31 -9.70 -20.67
C PHE A 63 -11.06 -9.18 -19.94
N GLN A 64 -10.32 -8.24 -20.51
CA GLN A 64 -9.14 -7.65 -19.86
C GLN A 64 -9.54 -6.80 -18.65
N ARG A 65 -10.63 -6.06 -18.76
CA ARG A 65 -11.19 -5.26 -17.66
C ARG A 65 -11.64 -6.16 -16.50
N GLU A 66 -12.36 -7.23 -16.80
CA GLU A 66 -12.79 -8.22 -15.79
C GLU A 66 -11.60 -8.86 -15.06
N MET A 67 -10.56 -9.27 -15.79
CA MET A 67 -9.34 -9.82 -15.19
C MET A 67 -8.62 -8.81 -14.29
N PHE A 68 -8.61 -7.53 -14.67
CA PHE A 68 -7.99 -6.50 -13.84
C PHE A 68 -8.84 -6.18 -12.62
N GLN A 69 -10.18 -6.13 -12.77
CA GLN A 69 -11.10 -6.00 -11.64
C GLN A 69 -10.91 -7.12 -10.62
N GLN A 70 -10.83 -8.37 -11.08
CA GLN A 70 -10.54 -9.51 -10.19
C GLN A 70 -9.21 -9.32 -9.45
N SER A 71 -8.20 -8.75 -10.12
CA SER A 71 -6.91 -8.48 -9.47
C SER A 71 -6.99 -7.33 -8.47
N ILE A 72 -7.87 -6.33 -8.69
CA ILE A 72 -8.17 -5.29 -7.70
C ILE A 72 -8.84 -5.93 -6.48
N ASP A 73 -9.81 -6.83 -6.70
CA ASP A 73 -10.54 -7.53 -5.64
C ASP A 73 -9.58 -8.37 -4.77
N ASP A 74 -8.59 -9.01 -5.40
CA ASP A 74 -7.58 -9.82 -4.70
C ASP A 74 -6.56 -8.97 -3.92
N TRP A 75 -6.18 -7.77 -4.41
CA TRP A 75 -5.02 -7.02 -3.91
C TRP A 75 -5.35 -5.72 -3.18
N TRP A 76 -6.59 -5.27 -3.17
CA TRP A 76 -7.01 -4.08 -2.45
C TRP A 76 -6.71 -4.16 -0.95
N TRP A 77 -7.24 -5.17 -0.28
CA TRP A 77 -7.05 -5.36 1.16
C TRP A 77 -5.60 -5.63 1.54
N PRO A 78 -4.85 -6.53 0.86
CA PRO A 78 -3.41 -6.66 1.09
C PRO A 78 -2.63 -5.36 0.97
N SER A 79 -2.99 -4.47 0.04
CA SER A 79 -2.34 -3.16 -0.10
C SER A 79 -2.58 -2.25 1.11
N LEU A 80 -3.80 -2.23 1.65
CA LEU A 80 -4.11 -1.49 2.88
C LEU A 80 -3.41 -2.08 4.10
N GLN A 81 -3.32 -3.40 4.17
CA GLN A 81 -2.65 -4.12 5.26
C GLN A 81 -1.14 -3.86 5.32
N LEU A 82 -0.48 -3.52 4.20
CA LEU A 82 0.95 -3.17 4.18
C LEU A 82 1.31 -1.96 5.05
N PHE A 83 0.38 -1.06 5.29
CA PHE A 83 0.61 0.07 6.20
C PHE A 83 0.68 -0.35 7.66
N GLY A 84 0.14 -1.52 7.99
CA GLY A 84 -0.01 -2.01 9.37
C GLY A 84 -1.22 -1.42 10.09
N PRO A 85 -1.55 -1.93 11.28
CA PRO A 85 -2.61 -1.39 12.11
C PRO A 85 -2.31 0.05 12.55
N ASP A 86 -3.32 0.73 13.09
CA ASP A 86 -3.17 2.10 13.56
C ASP A 86 -2.02 2.25 14.55
N SER A 87 -1.25 3.30 14.38
CA SER A 87 -0.07 3.57 15.20
C SER A 87 -0.47 3.84 16.65
N ARG A 88 0.25 3.22 17.60
CA ARG A 88 0.03 3.49 19.02
C ARG A 88 0.38 4.93 19.36
N PRO A 89 -0.24 5.54 20.40
CA PRO A 89 0.10 6.90 20.83
C PRO A 89 1.58 7.11 21.15
N ASP A 90 2.25 6.05 21.63
CA ASP A 90 3.66 6.01 22.01
C ASP A 90 4.54 5.32 20.96
N ASP A 91 4.15 5.35 19.71
CA ASP A 91 4.87 4.68 18.61
C ASP A 91 6.35 5.08 18.60
N VAL A 92 7.19 4.09 18.84
CA VAL A 92 8.65 4.23 18.94
C VAL A 92 9.26 4.71 17.63
N LEU A 93 8.70 4.32 16.48
CA LEU A 93 9.20 4.69 15.16
C LEU A 93 9.00 6.19 14.88
N LEU A 94 7.88 6.75 15.33
CA LEU A 94 7.60 8.19 15.25
C LEU A 94 8.47 8.96 16.24
N ARG A 95 8.54 8.50 17.49
CA ARG A 95 9.31 9.15 18.54
C ARG A 95 10.81 9.21 18.23
N TRP A 96 11.35 8.21 17.59
CA TRP A 96 12.77 8.17 17.20
C TRP A 96 13.04 8.72 15.79
N HIS A 97 12.05 9.33 15.17
CA HIS A 97 12.17 9.87 13.81
C HIS A 97 12.66 8.82 12.77
N ILE A 98 12.22 7.58 12.93
CA ILE A 98 12.45 6.51 11.95
C ILE A 98 11.41 6.61 10.82
N LYS A 99 10.17 7.03 11.17
CA LYS A 99 9.05 7.20 10.26
C LYS A 99 8.43 8.60 10.48
N SER A 100 7.99 9.27 9.41
CA SER A 100 7.47 10.64 9.49
C SER A 100 5.99 10.72 9.81
N GLU A 101 5.22 9.66 9.50
CA GLU A 101 3.77 9.67 9.58
C GLU A 101 3.24 8.38 10.23
N ARG A 102 2.04 8.47 10.79
CA ARG A 102 1.30 7.33 11.34
C ARG A 102 0.79 6.43 10.23
N ASN A 103 0.59 5.14 10.53
CA ASN A 103 0.10 4.14 9.59
C ASN A 103 -1.27 4.53 9.01
N GLU A 104 -2.20 4.93 9.88
CA GLU A 104 -3.55 5.36 9.50
C GLU A 104 -3.52 6.59 8.59
N VAL A 105 -2.59 7.52 8.80
CA VAL A 105 -2.44 8.72 7.94
C VAL A 105 -1.94 8.33 6.55
N LEU A 106 -0.94 7.48 6.46
CA LEU A 106 -0.42 7.00 5.17
C LEU A 106 -1.47 6.20 4.40
N ARG A 107 -2.21 5.34 5.09
CA ARG A 107 -3.30 4.55 4.52
C ARG A 107 -4.43 5.45 4.02
N PHE A 108 -4.83 6.44 4.82
CA PHE A 108 -5.80 7.45 4.42
C PHE A 108 -5.36 8.17 3.14
N GLN A 109 -4.14 8.72 3.11
CA GLN A 109 -3.60 9.41 1.93
C GLN A 109 -3.59 8.52 0.68
N TRP A 110 -3.28 7.23 0.85
CA TRP A 110 -3.30 6.27 -0.23
C TRP A 110 -4.72 6.04 -0.76
N VAL A 111 -5.71 5.87 0.12
CA VAL A 111 -7.13 5.74 -0.24
C VAL A 111 -7.61 6.97 -1.02
N GLN A 112 -7.28 8.21 -0.55
CA GLN A 112 -7.65 9.44 -1.25
C GLN A 112 -7.12 9.51 -2.68
N LYS A 113 -6.00 8.88 -2.95
CA LYS A 113 -5.38 8.85 -4.29
C LYS A 113 -5.97 7.76 -5.17
N PHE A 114 -6.10 6.55 -4.65
CA PHE A 114 -6.37 5.38 -5.48
C PHE A 114 -7.86 5.11 -5.70
N VAL A 115 -8.75 5.47 -4.76
CA VAL A 115 -10.20 5.31 -4.95
C VAL A 115 -10.72 6.15 -6.13
N PRO A 116 -10.48 7.48 -6.20
CA PRO A 116 -10.92 8.27 -7.34
C PRO A 116 -10.33 7.75 -8.65
N LEU A 117 -9.03 7.42 -8.64
CA LEU A 117 -8.33 6.96 -9.83
C LEU A 117 -8.94 5.67 -10.40
N LEU A 118 -9.28 4.70 -9.55
CA LEU A 118 -9.96 3.47 -9.98
C LEU A 118 -11.36 3.77 -10.52
N HIS A 119 -12.12 4.64 -9.85
CA HIS A 119 -13.47 5.02 -10.29
C HIS A 119 -13.46 5.75 -11.63
N ASP A 120 -12.50 6.68 -11.84
CA ASP A 120 -12.35 7.44 -13.10
C ASP A 120 -12.12 6.52 -14.31
N TYR A 121 -11.48 5.37 -14.08
CA TYR A 121 -11.26 4.35 -15.12
C TYR A 121 -12.31 3.24 -15.13
N GLY A 122 -13.40 3.40 -14.34
CA GLY A 122 -14.56 2.51 -14.35
C GLY A 122 -14.30 1.17 -13.65
N PHE A 123 -13.37 1.13 -12.70
CA PHE A 123 -13.18 0.00 -11.79
C PHE A 123 -13.88 0.26 -10.46
N THR A 124 -14.27 -0.82 -9.79
CA THR A 124 -14.87 -0.77 -8.46
C THR A 124 -13.88 -1.13 -7.38
N VAL A 125 -14.00 -0.51 -6.22
CA VAL A 125 -13.21 -0.83 -5.03
C VAL A 125 -13.95 -1.87 -4.20
N PRO A 126 -13.35 -3.02 -3.84
CA PRO A 126 -13.99 -4.11 -3.11
C PRO A 126 -14.04 -3.82 -1.60
N ASP A 127 -14.54 -2.66 -1.23
CA ASP A 127 -14.69 -2.21 0.15
C ASP A 127 -16.15 -1.84 0.41
N PRO A 128 -16.94 -2.74 1.03
CA PRO A 128 -18.36 -2.49 1.29
C PRO A 128 -18.60 -1.39 2.33
N GLY A 129 -17.58 -1.02 3.10
CA GLY A 129 -17.62 0.08 4.07
C GLY A 129 -17.13 1.41 3.51
N LEU A 130 -16.70 1.44 2.24
CA LEU A 130 -16.20 2.66 1.61
C LEU A 130 -17.29 3.70 1.47
N THR A 131 -17.09 4.88 2.03
CA THR A 131 -18.03 6.00 1.97
C THR A 131 -17.31 7.28 1.57
N PHE A 132 -18.01 8.20 0.93
CA PHE A 132 -17.49 9.54 0.64
C PHE A 132 -18.12 10.56 1.58
N ASP A 133 -17.30 11.20 2.40
CA ASP A 133 -17.74 12.31 3.22
C ASP A 133 -17.80 13.58 2.37
N SER A 134 -19.02 14.02 2.09
CA SER A 134 -19.26 15.20 1.27
C SER A 134 -19.00 16.53 1.99
N GLU A 135 -18.96 16.53 3.32
CA GLU A 135 -18.69 17.74 4.12
C GLU A 135 -17.18 18.04 4.14
N GLU A 136 -16.37 17.00 4.34
CA GLU A 136 -14.92 17.11 4.38
C GLU A 136 -14.23 16.80 3.03
N GLY A 137 -14.98 16.25 2.06
CA GLY A 137 -14.50 16.02 0.70
C GLY A 137 -13.50 14.88 0.59
N HIS A 138 -13.62 13.82 1.40
CA HIS A 138 -12.69 12.70 1.40
C HIS A 138 -13.38 11.33 1.48
N TRP A 139 -12.62 10.28 1.09
CA TRP A 139 -13.05 8.89 1.17
C TRP A 139 -12.69 8.28 2.53
N ILE A 140 -13.61 7.50 3.10
CA ILE A 140 -13.43 6.75 4.34
C ILE A 140 -13.52 5.27 3.98
N SER A 141 -12.44 4.51 4.24
CA SER A 141 -12.43 3.06 4.05
C SER A 141 -13.14 2.34 5.19
N GLY A 142 -13.70 1.18 4.88
CA GLY A 142 -14.25 0.28 5.88
C GLY A 142 -13.20 -0.29 6.84
N PRO A 143 -13.63 -1.06 7.85
CA PRO A 143 -12.73 -1.68 8.81
C PRO A 143 -11.86 -2.75 8.12
N ILE A 144 -10.56 -2.75 8.45
CA ILE A 144 -9.60 -3.69 7.90
C ILE A 144 -9.49 -4.90 8.83
N ASP A 145 -9.60 -6.10 8.26
CA ASP A 145 -9.31 -7.33 8.98
C ASP A 145 -7.79 -7.56 9.09
N TRP A 146 -7.26 -7.54 10.29
CA TRP A 146 -5.83 -7.74 10.57
C TRP A 146 -5.49 -9.20 10.91
N THR A 147 -6.48 -10.06 11.09
CA THR A 147 -6.29 -11.47 11.50
C THR A 147 -5.34 -12.26 10.58
N PRO A 148 -5.38 -12.09 9.24
CA PRO A 148 -4.46 -12.81 8.35
C PRO A 148 -2.98 -12.52 8.57
N LEU A 149 -2.62 -11.39 9.19
CA LEU A 149 -1.23 -10.98 9.43
C LEU A 149 -0.67 -11.44 10.78
N GLU A 150 -1.52 -11.84 11.73
CA GLU A 150 -1.08 -12.26 13.06
C GLU A 150 -0.10 -13.44 13.06
N PRO A 151 -0.31 -14.53 12.29
CA PRO A 151 0.64 -15.64 12.24
C PRO A 151 2.02 -15.27 11.71
N VAL A 152 2.10 -14.30 10.81
CA VAL A 152 3.37 -13.84 10.20
C VAL A 152 4.20 -13.03 11.19
N SER A 153 3.57 -12.25 12.07
CA SER A 153 4.27 -11.47 13.09
C SER A 153 4.98 -12.33 14.12
N TYR A 154 4.42 -13.51 14.45
CA TYR A 154 5.03 -14.46 15.39
C TYR A 154 6.22 -15.22 14.79
N THR A 155 6.21 -15.56 13.51
CA THR A 155 7.32 -16.28 12.85
C THR A 155 8.58 -15.43 12.74
N HIS A 156 8.46 -14.12 12.59
CA HIS A 156 9.61 -13.21 12.54
C HIS A 156 10.23 -12.92 13.91
N LEU A 157 9.50 -13.10 15.00
CA LEU A 157 10.01 -12.92 16.37
C LEU A 157 10.77 -14.14 16.92
N THR A 158 10.63 -15.32 16.28
CA THR A 158 11.29 -16.57 16.75
C THR A 158 12.62 -16.88 16.06
N LEU A 159 13.01 -16.15 15.02
CA LEU A 159 14.25 -16.37 14.28
C LEU A 159 15.56 -15.89 14.95
N PRO A 160 15.60 -14.92 15.89
CA PRO A 160 16.86 -14.51 16.51
C PRO A 160 17.47 -15.49 17.50
N THR A 161 16.70 -16.46 17.98
CA THR A 161 17.17 -17.35 19.07
C THR A 161 18.04 -18.52 18.59
N ILE A 162 18.13 -18.78 17.28
CA ILE A 162 18.90 -19.92 16.74
C ILE A 162 20.35 -19.55 16.38
N LEU A 163 20.72 -18.26 16.43
CA LEU A 163 22.07 -17.78 16.08
C LEU A 163 22.97 -17.45 17.29
N LEU A 164 22.63 -17.91 18.48
CA LEU A 164 23.43 -17.74 19.69
C LEU A 164 23.85 -19.11 20.30
N VAL A 165 24.37 -20.02 19.45
CA VAL A 165 25.13 -21.20 19.92
C VAL A 165 26.44 -21.25 19.16
#